data_aeb616d2cd4dc9e7ac20447b0a992fe8
#
_entry.id   aeb616d2cd4dc9e7ac20447b0a992fe8
#
_cell.length_a   1.000
_cell.length_b   1.000
_cell.length_c   1.000
_cell.angle_alpha   90.00
_cell.angle_beta   90.00
_cell.angle_gamma   90.00
#
_symmetry.space_group_name_H-M   'P 1'
#
loop_
_entity.id
_entity.type
_entity.pdbx_description
1 polymer ?
#
loop_
_entity_poly.entity_id
_entity_poly.type
_entity_poly.pdbx_seq_one_letter_code
_entity_poly.pdbx_strand_id
1 'polypeptide(L)'
;MNKNRKLRMGNLQFFAASSVETITNPRDSLPNTYTNVTAREKDFVTRFSNNWKALQEILGIMRPVKKEAGTKLVSYTASVALESGDVDPGCVIPYSKATVTEAAKADLKLEKYAKAVPVEDVDKYGADVAVSKTDDAFLNELQGTVMDRFYTRLTDTTEAMTGTEGSFQMAVAIAMGKVIDKFKKMHKDVSSIVVFVNTMDVYKYLGAAELSVQNAFGIQYVKDFMGAQSMIISSEIEEGTVIAIPSENLVLYYVDPSQEFQRLGLNYTVEGETNLIGFHAQGNYGTAVGESFALMGMELWAEYADGVAIIEIDDSF
;
A
#
# COMPACT_ATOMS: atom_id res chain seq x y z
N MET A 1 -28.73 -85.26 6.16
CA MET A 1 -28.22 -84.58 4.96
C MET A 1 -27.76 -83.19 5.39
N ASN A 2 -26.44 -83.05 5.60
CA ASN A 2 -25.78 -81.89 6.06
C ASN A 2 -25.28 -81.09 4.86
N LYS A 3 -25.87 -79.93 4.54
CA LYS A 3 -25.37 -79.05 3.51
C LYS A 3 -24.50 -77.96 4.19
N ASN A 4 -23.21 -78.24 4.18
CA ASN A 4 -22.21 -77.20 4.48
C ASN A 4 -22.30 -76.03 3.49
N ARG A 5 -22.89 -74.93 3.91
CA ARG A 5 -22.78 -73.65 3.17
C ARG A 5 -21.41 -73.04 3.50
N LYS A 6 -20.45 -73.24 2.61
CA LYS A 6 -19.19 -72.48 2.64
C LYS A 6 -19.56 -71.03 2.32
N LEU A 7 -19.47 -70.16 3.32
CA LEU A 7 -19.45 -68.73 3.12
C LEU A 7 -18.19 -68.41 2.27
N ARG A 8 -18.41 -67.93 1.05
CA ARG A 8 -17.34 -67.40 0.24
C ARG A 8 -16.96 -66.03 0.80
N MET A 9 -15.89 -66.00 1.57
CA MET A 9 -15.25 -64.73 2.01
C MET A 9 -14.36 -64.15 0.90
N GLY A 10 -14.89 -64.09 -0.33
CA GLY A 10 -14.12 -63.57 -1.47
C GLY A 10 -14.01 -62.04 -1.54
N ASN A 11 -14.81 -61.33 -0.77
CA ASN A 11 -14.81 -59.87 -0.92
C ASN A 11 -14.06 -59.11 0.18
N LEU A 12 -13.59 -59.77 1.22
CA LEU A 12 -12.78 -59.10 2.26
C LEU A 12 -11.30 -58.95 1.87
N GLN A 13 -10.83 -59.76 0.89
CA GLN A 13 -9.45 -59.64 0.39
C GLN A 13 -9.25 -58.55 -0.63
N PHE A 14 -10.33 -58.02 -1.22
CA PHE A 14 -10.20 -56.93 -2.20
C PHE A 14 -9.83 -55.58 -1.58
N PHE A 15 -10.13 -55.39 -0.29
CA PHE A 15 -9.69 -54.18 0.42
C PHE A 15 -8.30 -54.37 1.06
N ALA A 16 -7.80 -55.59 1.19
CA ALA A 16 -6.47 -55.84 1.71
C ALA A 16 -5.43 -56.09 0.60
N ALA A 17 -5.90 -56.26 -0.64
CA ALA A 17 -5.03 -56.47 -1.82
C ALA A 17 -5.12 -55.29 -2.80
N SER A 18 -5.71 -54.16 -2.47
CA SER A 18 -5.09 -52.99 -3.00
C SER A 18 -3.70 -53.05 -2.43
N SER A 19 -2.76 -53.54 -3.26
CA SER A 19 -1.40 -53.25 -3.09
C SER A 19 -1.25 -52.20 -2.02
N VAL A 20 -0.49 -52.45 -1.07
CA VAL A 20 0.37 -51.47 -0.51
C VAL A 20 1.27 -51.03 -1.69
N GLU A 21 0.69 -50.56 -2.76
CA GLU A 21 1.17 -49.39 -3.39
C GLU A 21 1.19 -48.46 -2.21
N THR A 22 2.34 -48.45 -1.60
CA THR A 22 2.81 -47.43 -0.78
C THR A 22 2.00 -46.24 -1.20
N ILE A 23 0.98 -45.86 -0.40
CA ILE A 23 0.42 -44.53 -0.50
C ILE A 23 1.68 -43.73 -0.23
N THR A 24 2.45 -43.53 -1.29
CA THR A 24 3.56 -42.61 -1.32
C THR A 24 2.91 -41.39 -0.78
N ASN A 25 3.32 -41.09 0.45
CA ASN A 25 2.78 -39.96 1.20
C ASN A 25 2.50 -38.88 0.14
N PRO A 26 1.29 -38.36 -0.04
CA PRO A 26 1.01 -37.35 -1.08
C PRO A 26 2.06 -36.22 -1.10
N ARG A 27 2.79 -36.06 0.00
CA ARG A 27 3.97 -35.19 0.11
C ARG A 27 5.14 -35.64 -0.81
N ASP A 28 5.32 -36.93 -1.10
CA ASP A 28 6.47 -37.41 -1.88
C ASP A 28 6.20 -37.37 -3.39
N SER A 29 4.92 -37.31 -3.79
CA SER A 29 4.49 -37.20 -5.19
C SER A 29 4.17 -35.77 -5.65
N LEU A 30 4.05 -34.83 -4.72
CA LEU A 30 3.87 -33.42 -5.03
C LEU A 30 5.24 -32.75 -5.08
N PRO A 31 5.55 -31.99 -6.14
CA PRO A 31 6.78 -31.22 -6.15
C PRO A 31 6.83 -30.34 -4.89
N ASN A 32 7.98 -30.24 -4.26
CA ASN A 32 8.25 -29.48 -3.01
C ASN A 32 7.83 -27.99 -3.03
N THR A 33 7.21 -27.55 -4.10
CA THR A 33 6.60 -26.23 -4.28
C THR A 33 5.26 -26.06 -3.56
N TYR A 34 4.63 -27.12 -3.10
CA TYR A 34 3.45 -27.04 -2.23
C TYR A 34 3.90 -27.00 -0.76
N THR A 35 4.57 -25.91 -0.40
CA THR A 35 4.69 -25.51 1.00
C THR A 35 3.29 -25.37 1.58
N ASN A 36 3.14 -25.58 2.88
CA ASN A 36 1.88 -25.57 3.64
C ASN A 36 1.15 -24.20 3.60
N VAL A 37 0.96 -23.65 2.39
CA VAL A 37 0.22 -22.41 2.19
C VAL A 37 -1.26 -22.71 2.37
N THR A 38 -1.88 -22.14 3.39
CA THR A 38 -3.30 -22.27 3.59
C THR A 38 -4.05 -21.41 2.58
N ALA A 39 -5.25 -21.83 2.18
CA ALA A 39 -6.12 -21.04 1.30
C ALA A 39 -6.39 -19.63 1.89
N ARG A 40 -6.48 -19.54 3.22
CA ARG A 40 -6.65 -18.31 3.99
C ARG A 40 -5.47 -17.35 3.80
N GLU A 41 -4.23 -17.84 3.89
CA GLU A 41 -3.04 -17.01 3.71
C GLU A 41 -2.97 -16.44 2.30
N LYS A 42 -3.24 -17.28 1.30
CA LYS A 42 -3.25 -16.85 -0.10
C LYS A 42 -4.34 -15.81 -0.36
N ASP A 43 -5.55 -16.02 0.17
CA ASP A 43 -6.65 -15.06 0.06
C ASP A 43 -6.27 -13.71 0.67
N PHE A 44 -5.73 -13.71 1.89
CA PHE A 44 -5.32 -12.49 2.60
C PHE A 44 -4.31 -11.67 1.78
N VAL A 45 -3.24 -12.32 1.32
CA VAL A 45 -2.19 -11.64 0.53
C VAL A 45 -2.72 -11.13 -0.80
N THR A 46 -3.56 -11.93 -1.49
CA THR A 46 -4.15 -11.52 -2.77
C THR A 46 -5.08 -10.32 -2.59
N ARG A 47 -5.91 -10.30 -1.56
CA ARG A 47 -6.81 -9.18 -1.25
C ARG A 47 -6.01 -7.91 -0.92
N PHE A 48 -4.97 -8.03 -0.10
CA PHE A 48 -4.09 -6.92 0.21
C PHE A 48 -3.46 -6.33 -1.06
N SER A 49 -2.88 -7.16 -1.92
CA SER A 49 -2.25 -6.73 -3.16
C SER A 49 -3.24 -6.09 -4.14
N ASN A 50 -4.44 -6.65 -4.28
CA ASN A 50 -5.48 -6.08 -5.13
C ASN A 50 -5.94 -4.70 -4.62
N ASN A 51 -6.09 -4.55 -3.32
CA ASN A 51 -6.42 -3.27 -2.72
C ASN A 51 -5.34 -2.22 -3.01
N TRP A 52 -4.06 -2.60 -2.91
CA TRP A 52 -2.96 -1.69 -3.24
C TRP A 52 -2.88 -1.36 -4.73
N LYS A 53 -3.18 -2.29 -5.62
CA LYS A 53 -3.32 -2.02 -7.06
C LYS A 53 -4.42 -0.97 -7.33
N ALA A 54 -5.56 -1.10 -6.68
CA ALA A 54 -6.64 -0.12 -6.80
C ALA A 54 -6.23 1.28 -6.27
N LEU A 55 -5.50 1.34 -5.15
CA LEU A 55 -4.96 2.60 -4.64
C LEU A 55 -3.93 3.23 -5.59
N GLN A 56 -3.06 2.43 -6.18
CA GLN A 56 -2.09 2.90 -7.17
C GLN A 56 -2.78 3.53 -8.39
N GLU A 57 -3.88 2.94 -8.85
CA GLU A 57 -4.69 3.52 -9.93
C GLU A 57 -5.31 4.86 -9.54
N ILE A 58 -5.81 4.99 -8.30
CA ILE A 58 -6.39 6.23 -7.78
C ILE A 58 -5.33 7.32 -7.67
N LEU A 59 -4.14 6.98 -7.18
CA LEU A 59 -3.00 7.89 -7.02
C LEU A 59 -2.21 8.12 -8.32
N GLY A 60 -2.49 7.36 -9.38
CA GLY A 60 -1.75 7.43 -10.64
C GLY A 60 -0.31 6.90 -10.56
N ILE A 61 0.03 6.11 -9.54
CA ILE A 61 1.37 5.53 -9.39
C ILE A 61 1.50 4.33 -10.33
N MET A 62 2.41 4.41 -11.32
CA MET A 62 2.51 3.36 -12.33
C MET A 62 3.09 2.05 -11.81
N ARG A 63 4.06 2.09 -10.89
CA ARG A 63 4.66 0.89 -10.32
C ARG A 63 5.31 1.13 -8.96
N PRO A 64 5.28 0.14 -8.05
CA PRO A 64 6.05 0.18 -6.82
C PRO A 64 7.56 -0.06 -7.11
N VAL A 65 8.41 0.51 -6.26
CA VAL A 65 9.87 0.38 -6.34
C VAL A 65 10.37 -0.45 -5.17
N LYS A 66 10.97 -1.60 -5.49
CA LYS A 66 11.58 -2.48 -4.49
C LYS A 66 12.87 -1.87 -3.94
N LYS A 67 13.02 -1.89 -2.63
CA LYS A 67 14.23 -1.47 -1.90
C LYS A 67 14.55 -2.48 -0.80
N GLU A 68 15.76 -2.40 -0.27
CA GLU A 68 16.18 -3.19 0.89
C GLU A 68 15.72 -2.53 2.19
N ALA A 69 15.45 -3.35 3.21
CA ALA A 69 15.13 -2.84 4.55
C ALA A 69 16.29 -2.00 5.11
N GLY A 70 15.96 -0.88 5.75
CA GLY A 70 16.95 0.08 6.24
C GLY A 70 17.46 1.06 5.20
N THR A 71 16.96 1.00 3.94
CA THR A 71 17.28 2.02 2.93
C THR A 71 16.73 3.37 3.40
N LYS A 72 17.58 4.40 3.33
CA LYS A 72 17.15 5.78 3.56
C LYS A 72 16.46 6.32 2.34
N LEU A 73 15.20 6.66 2.48
CA LEU A 73 14.45 7.42 1.50
C LEU A 73 14.77 8.90 1.69
N VAL A 74 15.15 9.57 0.63
CA VAL A 74 15.53 10.99 0.68
C VAL A 74 14.79 11.72 -0.42
N SER A 75 14.16 12.84 -0.07
CA SER A 75 13.62 13.79 -1.04
C SER A 75 14.71 14.81 -1.36
N TYR A 76 14.90 15.11 -2.63
CA TYR A 76 15.91 16.04 -3.10
C TYR A 76 15.25 17.24 -3.75
N THR A 77 15.84 18.42 -3.52
CA THR A 77 15.62 19.60 -4.32
C THR A 77 16.85 19.85 -5.15
N ALA A 78 16.74 19.82 -6.47
CA ALA A 78 17.83 20.08 -7.39
C ALA A 78 17.57 21.35 -8.18
N SER A 79 18.55 22.25 -8.22
CA SER A 79 18.53 23.46 -9.04
C SER A 79 19.82 23.60 -9.82
N VAL A 80 19.70 24.07 -11.07
CA VAL A 80 20.84 24.40 -11.93
C VAL A 80 20.65 25.81 -12.43
N ALA A 81 21.61 26.70 -12.11
CA ALA A 81 21.69 28.01 -12.70
C ALA A 81 22.66 27.92 -13.89
N LEU A 82 22.10 28.00 -15.11
CA LEU A 82 22.91 27.98 -16.32
C LEU A 82 23.54 29.36 -16.55
N GLU A 83 24.86 29.36 -16.76
CA GLU A 83 25.56 30.52 -17.28
C GLU A 83 25.34 30.66 -18.79
N SER A 84 25.64 31.82 -19.32
CA SER A 84 25.48 32.08 -20.76
C SER A 84 26.29 31.08 -21.62
N GLY A 85 25.61 30.40 -22.52
CA GLY A 85 26.26 29.52 -23.51
C GLY A 85 26.78 30.28 -24.75
N ASP A 86 26.48 31.57 -24.84
CA ASP A 86 26.98 32.43 -25.92
C ASP A 86 28.38 32.92 -25.56
N VAL A 87 29.38 32.21 -26.05
CA VAL A 87 30.82 32.43 -25.77
C VAL A 87 31.56 32.57 -27.10
N ASP A 88 32.40 33.59 -27.20
CA ASP A 88 33.21 33.84 -28.38
C ASP A 88 34.12 32.65 -28.71
N PRO A 89 34.40 32.42 -30.03
CA PRO A 89 35.32 31.33 -30.41
C PRO A 89 36.69 31.43 -29.73
N GLY A 90 37.08 30.35 -29.07
CA GLY A 90 38.35 30.25 -28.35
C GLY A 90 38.32 30.73 -26.88
N CYS A 91 37.18 31.22 -26.39
CA CYS A 91 37.02 31.58 -24.98
C CYS A 91 36.60 30.37 -24.09
N VAL A 92 36.91 30.45 -22.80
CA VAL A 92 36.58 29.41 -21.83
C VAL A 92 35.06 29.43 -21.56
N ILE A 93 34.42 28.29 -21.70
CA ILE A 93 32.98 28.12 -21.38
C ILE A 93 32.79 28.25 -19.87
N PRO A 94 31.93 29.17 -19.39
CA PRO A 94 31.66 29.32 -17.97
C PRO A 94 30.92 28.10 -17.39
N TYR A 95 31.27 27.69 -16.18
CA TYR A 95 30.64 26.56 -15.51
C TYR A 95 29.32 26.99 -14.86
N SER A 96 28.24 26.27 -15.21
CA SER A 96 26.95 26.42 -14.56
C SER A 96 26.99 25.80 -13.15
N LYS A 97 26.36 26.47 -12.20
CA LYS A 97 26.26 25.98 -10.82
C LYS A 97 25.08 25.03 -10.67
N ALA A 98 25.36 23.79 -10.31
CA ALA A 98 24.35 22.81 -9.90
C ALA A 98 24.36 22.68 -8.37
N THR A 99 23.19 22.73 -7.75
CA THR A 99 23.01 22.56 -6.30
C THR A 99 21.97 21.48 -6.05
N VAL A 100 22.29 20.52 -5.18
CA VAL A 100 21.36 19.50 -4.71
C VAL A 100 21.27 19.63 -3.19
N THR A 101 20.03 19.74 -2.70
CA THR A 101 19.74 19.85 -1.27
C THR A 101 18.85 18.68 -0.87
N GLU A 102 19.17 18.02 0.23
CA GLU A 102 18.33 17.00 0.84
C GLU A 102 17.26 17.67 1.71
N ALA A 103 15.97 17.44 1.41
CA ALA A 103 14.86 18.08 2.08
C ALA A 103 14.25 17.20 3.19
N ALA A 104 13.88 15.97 2.88
CA ALA A 104 13.26 15.06 3.83
C ALA A 104 13.95 13.69 3.82
N LYS A 105 13.97 13.03 4.98
CA LYS A 105 14.59 11.69 5.13
C LYS A 105 13.66 10.78 5.93
N ALA A 106 13.57 9.52 5.50
CA ALA A 106 12.93 8.46 6.26
C ALA A 106 13.67 7.13 6.05
N ASP A 107 13.58 6.26 7.02
CA ASP A 107 14.11 4.90 6.90
C ASP A 107 12.97 3.96 6.47
N LEU A 108 13.17 3.23 5.38
CA LEU A 108 12.25 2.17 4.98
C LEU A 108 12.43 0.97 5.92
N LYS A 109 11.50 0.79 6.84
CA LYS A 109 11.56 -0.25 7.86
C LYS A 109 10.70 -1.44 7.47
N LEU A 110 11.16 -2.63 7.84
CA LEU A 110 10.37 -3.84 7.79
C LEU A 110 9.66 -4.00 9.13
N GLU A 111 8.35 -3.94 9.12
CA GLU A 111 7.49 -3.98 10.30
C GLU A 111 6.82 -5.34 10.44
N LYS A 112 6.62 -5.75 11.69
CA LYS A 112 6.07 -7.03 12.07
C LYS A 112 4.80 -6.81 12.87
N TYR A 113 3.73 -7.42 12.39
CA TYR A 113 2.43 -7.34 13.05
C TYR A 113 1.95 -8.74 13.39
N ALA A 114 1.30 -8.88 14.52
CA ALA A 114 0.72 -10.15 14.94
C ALA A 114 -0.70 -9.95 15.45
N LYS A 115 -1.55 -10.94 15.18
CA LYS A 115 -2.92 -11.02 15.66
C LYS A 115 -3.16 -12.39 16.24
N ALA A 116 -3.86 -12.48 17.37
CA ALA A 116 -4.28 -13.73 17.99
C ALA A 116 -5.80 -13.78 18.15
N VAL A 117 -6.39 -14.93 17.86
CA VAL A 117 -7.82 -15.20 18.04
C VAL A 117 -7.94 -16.39 19.00
N PRO A 118 -8.48 -16.20 20.22
CA PRO A 118 -8.65 -17.29 21.20
C PRO A 118 -9.75 -18.26 20.79
N VAL A 119 -9.64 -19.51 21.23
CA VAL A 119 -10.63 -20.56 20.90
C VAL A 119 -12.00 -20.22 21.46
N GLU A 120 -12.08 -19.50 22.55
CA GLU A 120 -13.32 -19.06 23.19
C GLU A 120 -14.13 -18.12 22.28
N ASP A 121 -13.46 -17.27 21.51
CA ASP A 121 -14.13 -16.40 20.55
C ASP A 121 -14.66 -17.19 19.35
N VAL A 122 -13.95 -18.24 18.96
CA VAL A 122 -14.41 -19.16 17.89
C VAL A 122 -15.61 -19.95 18.36
N ASP A 123 -15.62 -20.43 19.60
CA ASP A 123 -16.75 -21.14 20.21
C ASP A 123 -17.99 -20.24 20.33
N LYS A 124 -17.78 -18.99 20.76
CA LYS A 124 -18.86 -18.03 21.02
C LYS A 124 -19.47 -17.45 19.73
N TYR A 125 -18.66 -17.12 18.75
CA TYR A 125 -19.08 -16.37 17.55
C TYR A 125 -19.04 -17.18 16.26
N GLY A 126 -18.46 -18.37 16.29
CA GLY A 126 -18.17 -19.19 15.11
C GLY A 126 -16.88 -18.79 14.40
N ALA A 127 -16.26 -19.73 13.71
CA ALA A 127 -14.97 -19.54 13.04
C ALA A 127 -15.02 -18.43 11.96
N ASP A 128 -16.09 -18.36 11.19
CA ASP A 128 -16.25 -17.36 10.12
C ASP A 128 -16.27 -15.94 10.66
N VAL A 129 -16.90 -15.70 11.81
CA VAL A 129 -16.96 -14.38 12.43
C VAL A 129 -15.66 -14.07 13.15
N ALA A 130 -15.18 -14.98 14.00
CA ALA A 130 -13.99 -14.76 14.82
C ALA A 130 -12.70 -14.64 14.01
N VAL A 131 -12.59 -15.37 12.89
CA VAL A 131 -11.37 -15.38 12.07
C VAL A 131 -11.50 -14.43 10.88
N SER A 132 -12.53 -14.60 10.03
CA SER A 132 -12.63 -13.81 8.78
C SER A 132 -12.85 -12.32 9.05
N LYS A 133 -13.76 -11.96 9.98
CA LYS A 133 -13.99 -10.56 10.32
C LYS A 133 -12.79 -9.88 10.95
N THR A 134 -12.04 -10.64 11.77
CA THR A 134 -10.81 -10.09 12.33
C THR A 134 -9.66 -10.05 11.31
N ASP A 135 -9.66 -10.90 10.29
CA ASP A 135 -8.73 -10.79 9.16
C ASP A 135 -9.02 -9.55 8.32
N ASP A 136 -10.30 -9.25 8.05
CA ASP A 136 -10.73 -8.04 7.37
C ASP A 136 -10.30 -6.78 8.13
N ALA A 137 -10.54 -6.75 9.44
CA ALA A 137 -10.13 -5.63 10.29
C ALA A 137 -8.61 -5.48 10.32
N PHE A 138 -7.87 -6.58 10.44
CA PHE A 138 -6.42 -6.58 10.44
C PHE A 138 -5.83 -6.08 9.10
N LEU A 139 -6.42 -6.49 7.98
CA LEU A 139 -6.04 -6.03 6.66
C LEU A 139 -6.25 -4.51 6.52
N ASN A 140 -7.41 -4.01 6.94
CA ASN A 140 -7.74 -2.59 6.87
C ASN A 140 -6.79 -1.76 7.76
N GLU A 141 -6.46 -2.24 8.96
CA GLU A 141 -5.53 -1.56 9.88
C GLU A 141 -4.12 -1.49 9.30
N LEU A 142 -3.63 -2.58 8.70
CA LEU A 142 -2.32 -2.59 8.04
C LEU A 142 -2.25 -1.58 6.88
N GLN A 143 -3.33 -1.46 6.12
CA GLN A 143 -3.43 -0.51 5.01
C GLN A 143 -3.52 0.93 5.54
N GLY A 144 -4.33 1.15 6.57
CA GLY A 144 -4.46 2.44 7.25
C GLY A 144 -3.13 2.95 7.75
N THR A 145 -2.34 2.12 8.43
CA THR A 145 -1.02 2.50 8.96
C THR A 145 -0.08 3.09 7.91
N VAL A 146 -0.10 2.59 6.68
CA VAL A 146 0.73 3.15 5.59
C VAL A 146 0.21 4.51 5.14
N MET A 147 -1.12 4.64 5.03
CA MET A 147 -1.75 5.89 4.61
C MET A 147 -1.60 7.00 5.66
N ASP A 148 -1.76 6.69 6.95
CA ASP A 148 -1.61 7.64 8.04
C ASP A 148 -0.18 8.23 8.09
N ARG A 149 0.82 7.37 7.90
CA ARG A 149 2.22 7.82 7.78
C ARG A 149 2.44 8.73 6.57
N PHE A 150 1.82 8.41 5.46
CA PHE A 150 1.89 9.23 4.27
C PHE A 150 1.25 10.61 4.49
N TYR A 151 0.04 10.68 5.06
CA TYR A 151 -0.63 11.94 5.36
C TYR A 151 0.20 12.80 6.33
N THR A 152 0.69 12.20 7.41
CA THR A 152 1.57 12.89 8.37
C THR A 152 2.78 13.53 7.67
N ARG A 153 3.40 12.82 6.73
CA ARG A 153 4.54 13.36 5.99
C ARG A 153 4.18 14.45 5.00
N LEU A 154 3.03 14.35 4.37
CA LEU A 154 2.57 15.41 3.47
C LEU A 154 2.33 16.71 4.23
N THR A 155 1.73 16.63 5.42
CA THR A 155 1.46 17.81 6.26
C THR A 155 2.73 18.39 6.89
N ASP A 156 3.70 17.56 7.26
CA ASP A 156 4.98 17.98 7.86
C ASP A 156 6.02 18.49 6.83
N THR A 157 5.66 18.57 5.56
CA THR A 157 6.59 18.99 4.50
C THR A 157 6.89 20.48 4.58
N THR A 158 8.02 20.85 5.17
CA THR A 158 8.45 22.26 5.37
C THR A 158 8.78 23.00 4.07
N GLU A 159 9.12 22.28 3.02
CA GLU A 159 9.46 22.81 1.69
C GLU A 159 8.24 22.96 0.77
N ALA A 160 7.04 22.64 1.26
CA ALA A 160 5.81 22.75 0.48
C ALA A 160 5.49 24.19 0.09
N MET A 161 4.83 24.35 -1.05
CA MET A 161 4.30 25.65 -1.49
C MET A 161 3.03 25.97 -0.71
N THR A 162 3.08 26.97 0.18
CA THR A 162 1.95 27.34 1.04
C THR A 162 1.14 28.52 0.48
N GLY A 163 -0.09 28.67 0.94
CA GLY A 163 -0.99 29.79 0.64
C GLY A 163 -2.29 29.69 1.41
N THR A 164 -3.10 30.76 1.36
CA THR A 164 -4.41 30.83 2.03
C THR A 164 -5.44 31.33 1.05
N GLU A 165 -6.61 30.72 0.99
CA GLU A 165 -7.69 31.07 0.05
C GLU A 165 -9.06 31.09 0.77
N GLY A 166 -9.97 31.93 0.30
CA GLY A 166 -11.27 32.15 0.97
C GLY A 166 -12.36 31.12 0.60
N SER A 167 -12.09 30.09 -0.19
CA SER A 167 -13.07 29.05 -0.50
C SER A 167 -12.40 27.72 -0.90
N PHE A 168 -13.10 26.62 -0.66
CA PHE A 168 -12.66 25.28 -1.01
C PHE A 168 -12.25 25.15 -2.48
N GLN A 169 -13.10 25.59 -3.42
CA GLN A 169 -12.78 25.50 -4.85
C GLN A 169 -11.55 26.32 -5.23
N MET A 170 -11.41 27.52 -4.67
CA MET A 170 -10.27 28.38 -4.91
C MET A 170 -8.99 27.74 -4.37
N ALA A 171 -9.05 27.19 -3.16
CA ALA A 171 -7.92 26.49 -2.56
C ALA A 171 -7.44 25.31 -3.42
N VAL A 172 -8.36 24.47 -3.94
CA VAL A 172 -8.05 23.38 -4.85
C VAL A 172 -7.43 23.91 -6.15
N ALA A 173 -8.02 24.93 -6.78
CA ALA A 173 -7.54 25.52 -8.02
C ALA A 173 -6.12 26.11 -7.88
N ILE A 174 -5.87 26.84 -6.80
CA ILE A 174 -4.57 27.47 -6.52
C ILE A 174 -3.52 26.42 -6.15
N ALA A 175 -3.88 25.39 -5.37
CA ALA A 175 -2.98 24.28 -5.07
C ALA A 175 -2.50 23.60 -6.35
N MET A 176 -3.42 23.23 -7.25
CA MET A 176 -3.09 22.64 -8.55
C MET A 176 -2.26 23.59 -9.42
N GLY A 177 -2.64 24.88 -9.48
CA GLY A 177 -1.92 25.90 -10.23
C GLY A 177 -0.47 26.06 -9.80
N LYS A 178 -0.21 26.09 -8.49
CA LYS A 178 1.16 26.16 -7.92
C LYS A 178 2.01 24.94 -8.29
N VAL A 179 1.41 23.75 -8.20
CA VAL A 179 2.08 22.49 -8.60
C VAL A 179 2.46 22.53 -10.08
N ILE A 180 1.52 22.88 -10.96
CA ILE A 180 1.77 22.96 -12.40
C ILE A 180 2.87 24.00 -12.73
N ASP A 181 2.79 25.19 -12.14
CA ASP A 181 3.79 26.25 -12.33
C ASP A 181 5.18 25.82 -11.88
N LYS A 182 5.27 25.17 -10.71
CA LYS A 182 6.53 24.67 -10.17
C LYS A 182 7.17 23.64 -11.10
N PHE A 183 6.43 22.63 -11.54
CA PHE A 183 6.96 21.58 -12.40
C PHE A 183 7.31 22.11 -13.80
N LYS A 184 6.53 23.04 -14.36
CA LYS A 184 6.90 23.75 -15.59
C LYS A 184 8.21 24.52 -15.46
N LYS A 185 8.45 25.19 -14.33
CA LYS A 185 9.74 25.85 -14.04
C LYS A 185 10.90 24.87 -13.91
N MET A 186 10.62 23.64 -13.48
CA MET A 186 11.59 22.54 -13.46
C MET A 186 11.72 21.82 -14.82
N HIS A 187 11.04 22.31 -15.88
CA HIS A 187 11.00 21.69 -17.19
C HIS A 187 10.52 20.22 -17.17
N LYS A 188 9.59 19.92 -16.26
CA LYS A 188 8.94 18.61 -16.12
C LYS A 188 7.47 18.72 -16.48
N ASP A 189 6.97 17.71 -17.18
CA ASP A 189 5.55 17.61 -17.48
C ASP A 189 4.80 17.06 -16.26
N VAL A 190 3.58 17.55 -16.06
CA VAL A 190 2.63 17.04 -15.07
C VAL A 190 1.46 16.48 -15.86
N SER A 191 1.29 15.16 -15.85
CA SER A 191 0.19 14.49 -16.55
C SER A 191 -1.06 14.43 -15.68
N SER A 192 -0.89 14.26 -14.38
CA SER A 192 -2.02 14.13 -13.45
C SER A 192 -1.68 14.68 -12.06
N ILE A 193 -2.69 15.22 -11.38
CA ILE A 193 -2.57 15.76 -10.04
C ILE A 193 -3.55 15.04 -9.13
N VAL A 194 -3.09 14.66 -7.96
CA VAL A 194 -3.90 14.13 -6.88
C VAL A 194 -4.05 15.21 -5.81
N VAL A 195 -5.27 15.40 -5.35
CA VAL A 195 -5.60 16.36 -4.31
C VAL A 195 -6.07 15.61 -3.06
N PHE A 196 -5.59 16.02 -1.91
CA PHE A 196 -5.97 15.46 -0.61
C PHE A 196 -6.69 16.53 0.19
N VAL A 197 -7.83 16.20 0.77
CA VAL A 197 -8.71 17.15 1.46
C VAL A 197 -9.35 16.54 2.69
N ASN A 198 -9.72 17.36 3.67
CA ASN A 198 -10.46 16.91 4.83
C ASN A 198 -11.90 16.54 4.49
N THR A 199 -12.41 15.54 5.18
CA THR A 199 -13.80 15.08 5.03
C THR A 199 -14.81 16.18 5.29
N MET A 200 -14.62 17.00 6.33
CA MET A 200 -15.57 18.05 6.69
C MET A 200 -15.65 19.14 5.63
N ASP A 201 -14.52 19.51 5.03
CA ASP A 201 -14.47 20.55 3.98
C ASP A 201 -15.23 20.13 2.73
N VAL A 202 -15.09 18.85 2.34
CA VAL A 202 -15.85 18.28 1.22
C VAL A 202 -17.34 18.26 1.54
N TYR A 203 -17.76 17.86 2.74
CA TYR A 203 -19.18 17.82 3.10
C TYR A 203 -19.79 19.20 3.28
N LYS A 204 -19.03 20.19 3.75
CA LYS A 204 -19.47 21.62 3.73
C LYS A 204 -19.70 22.08 2.28
N TYR A 205 -18.78 21.73 1.38
CA TYR A 205 -18.93 22.03 -0.05
C TYR A 205 -20.11 21.29 -0.68
N LEU A 206 -20.31 19.98 -0.37
CA LEU A 206 -21.46 19.18 -0.83
C LEU A 206 -22.80 19.72 -0.40
N GLY A 207 -22.88 20.41 0.72
CA GLY A 207 -24.07 21.13 1.14
C GLY A 207 -24.49 22.23 0.16
N ALA A 208 -23.59 22.69 -0.70
CA ALA A 208 -23.81 23.72 -1.70
C ALA A 208 -23.72 23.21 -3.16
N ALA A 209 -23.17 22.01 -3.40
CA ALA A 209 -22.96 21.45 -4.73
C ALA A 209 -23.12 19.92 -4.74
N GLU A 210 -23.52 19.36 -5.90
CA GLU A 210 -23.62 17.90 -6.08
C GLU A 210 -22.30 17.32 -6.55
N LEU A 211 -21.71 16.40 -5.76
CA LEU A 211 -20.54 15.61 -6.14
C LEU A 211 -20.84 14.12 -5.96
N SER A 212 -20.32 13.29 -6.85
CA SER A 212 -20.40 11.83 -6.73
C SER A 212 -19.16 11.31 -6.02
N VAL A 213 -19.30 10.96 -4.74
CA VAL A 213 -18.23 10.36 -3.94
C VAL A 213 -18.19 8.86 -4.20
N GLN A 214 -17.00 8.34 -4.50
CA GLN A 214 -16.73 6.93 -4.68
C GLN A 214 -15.93 6.38 -3.49
N ASN A 215 -16.07 5.08 -3.24
CA ASN A 215 -15.32 4.38 -2.20
C ASN A 215 -14.48 3.26 -2.81
N ALA A 216 -13.21 3.24 -2.52
CA ALA A 216 -12.34 2.11 -2.78
C ALA A 216 -11.23 2.06 -1.74
N PHE A 217 -10.78 0.88 -1.37
CA PHE A 217 -9.68 0.72 -0.42
C PHE A 217 -9.96 1.29 0.99
N GLY A 218 -11.23 1.44 1.38
CA GLY A 218 -11.59 2.17 2.61
C GLY A 218 -11.43 3.69 2.54
N ILE A 219 -11.06 4.23 1.38
CA ILE A 219 -10.85 5.65 1.14
C ILE A 219 -12.01 6.19 0.29
N GLN A 220 -12.51 7.36 0.64
CA GLN A 220 -13.45 8.12 -0.17
C GLN A 220 -12.67 8.99 -1.16
N TYR A 221 -13.14 9.05 -2.40
CA TYR A 221 -12.51 9.87 -3.43
C TYR A 221 -13.51 10.34 -4.48
N VAL A 222 -13.15 11.42 -5.17
CA VAL A 222 -13.88 11.95 -6.32
C VAL A 222 -12.93 12.00 -7.52
N LYS A 223 -13.34 11.43 -8.67
CA LYS A 223 -12.57 11.52 -9.91
C LYS A 223 -12.88 12.81 -10.66
N ASP A 224 -11.88 13.29 -11.39
CA ASP A 224 -12.00 14.41 -12.34
C ASP A 224 -12.55 15.73 -11.71
N PHE A 225 -12.27 15.95 -10.41
CA PHE A 225 -12.69 17.19 -9.77
C PHE A 225 -11.78 18.34 -10.22
N MET A 226 -12.34 19.31 -10.94
CA MET A 226 -11.67 20.50 -11.47
C MET A 226 -10.41 20.19 -12.32
N GLY A 227 -10.32 18.98 -12.91
CA GLY A 227 -9.17 18.53 -13.67
C GLY A 227 -8.10 17.79 -12.86
N ALA A 228 -8.30 17.58 -11.56
CA ALA A 228 -7.50 16.64 -10.80
C ALA A 228 -7.87 15.20 -11.17
N GLN A 229 -6.89 14.31 -11.27
CA GLN A 229 -7.14 12.88 -11.54
C GLN A 229 -8.04 12.27 -10.47
N SER A 230 -7.73 12.57 -9.21
CA SER A 230 -8.52 12.15 -8.07
C SER A 230 -8.38 13.17 -6.93
N MET A 231 -9.47 13.38 -6.21
CA MET A 231 -9.50 14.10 -4.96
C MET A 231 -9.80 13.07 -3.86
N ILE A 232 -8.83 12.86 -2.98
CA ILE A 232 -8.89 11.89 -1.88
C ILE A 232 -9.41 12.61 -0.64
N ILE A 233 -10.40 12.01 -0.01
CA ILE A 233 -11.10 12.55 1.15
C ILE A 233 -10.66 11.74 2.37
N SER A 234 -10.01 12.38 3.34
CA SER A 234 -9.53 11.73 4.55
C SER A 234 -9.74 12.62 5.78
N SER A 235 -10.10 12.02 6.91
CA SER A 235 -10.16 12.70 8.20
C SER A 235 -8.79 12.95 8.83
N GLU A 236 -7.74 12.32 8.31
CA GLU A 236 -6.36 12.50 8.79
C GLU A 236 -5.72 13.81 8.30
N ILE A 237 -6.33 14.45 7.32
CA ILE A 237 -5.95 15.78 6.86
C ILE A 237 -6.62 16.81 7.77
N GLU A 238 -5.89 17.84 8.19
CA GLU A 238 -6.43 18.90 9.01
C GLU A 238 -7.56 19.66 8.29
N GLU A 239 -8.65 19.95 9.02
CA GLU A 239 -9.78 20.72 8.49
C GLU A 239 -9.32 22.10 8.01
N GLY A 240 -9.80 22.52 6.86
CA GLY A 240 -9.35 23.74 6.21
C GLY A 240 -8.06 23.61 5.42
N THR A 241 -7.54 22.39 5.19
CA THR A 241 -6.28 22.18 4.47
C THR A 241 -6.51 21.39 3.17
N VAL A 242 -5.97 21.92 2.08
CA VAL A 242 -5.94 21.27 0.76
C VAL A 242 -4.50 21.00 0.37
N ILE A 243 -4.17 19.74 0.07
CA ILE A 243 -2.84 19.32 -0.38
C ILE A 243 -2.93 18.85 -1.82
N ALA A 244 -2.09 19.38 -2.71
CA ALA A 244 -2.00 18.93 -4.10
C ALA A 244 -0.59 18.43 -4.41
N ILE A 245 -0.51 17.31 -5.11
CA ILE A 245 0.75 16.69 -5.53
C ILE A 245 0.59 16.04 -6.91
N PRO A 246 1.58 16.15 -7.81
CA PRO A 246 1.55 15.40 -9.06
C PRO A 246 1.75 13.92 -8.82
N SER A 247 1.03 13.07 -9.54
CA SER A 247 1.19 11.61 -9.40
C SER A 247 2.59 11.13 -9.76
N GLU A 248 3.30 11.82 -10.65
CA GLU A 248 4.69 11.53 -11.00
C GLU A 248 5.67 11.77 -9.83
N ASN A 249 5.26 12.58 -8.84
CA ASN A 249 6.04 12.85 -7.64
C ASN A 249 5.80 11.80 -6.54
N LEU A 250 4.82 10.92 -6.72
CA LEU A 250 4.48 9.88 -5.77
C LEU A 250 5.13 8.55 -6.15
N VAL A 251 5.87 7.96 -5.22
CA VAL A 251 6.51 6.64 -5.38
C VAL A 251 6.15 5.76 -4.19
N LEU A 252 5.74 4.53 -4.49
CA LEU A 252 5.56 3.50 -3.48
C LEU A 252 6.85 2.70 -3.36
N TYR A 253 7.59 2.89 -2.27
CA TYR A 253 8.73 2.04 -1.94
C TYR A 253 8.29 0.87 -1.08
N TYR A 254 8.84 -0.32 -1.35
CA TYR A 254 8.52 -1.50 -0.56
C TYR A 254 9.71 -2.43 -0.39
N VAL A 255 9.68 -3.21 0.69
CA VAL A 255 10.61 -4.31 0.97
C VAL A 255 9.92 -5.62 0.63
N ASP A 256 10.56 -6.45 -0.19
CA ASP A 256 10.05 -7.77 -0.54
C ASP A 256 10.33 -8.77 0.60
N PRO A 257 9.31 -9.30 1.28
CA PRO A 257 9.49 -10.21 2.40
C PRO A 257 9.79 -11.66 2.00
N SER A 258 9.94 -11.98 0.71
CA SER A 258 9.96 -13.36 0.24
C SER A 258 11.29 -14.09 0.41
N GLN A 259 12.44 -13.41 0.49
CA GLN A 259 13.71 -14.08 0.21
C GLN A 259 14.63 -14.33 1.43
N GLU A 260 14.62 -13.49 2.45
CA GLU A 260 15.63 -13.59 3.52
C GLU A 260 15.17 -14.41 4.73
N PHE A 261 13.88 -14.54 4.95
CA PHE A 261 13.34 -15.12 6.18
C PHE A 261 13.27 -16.66 6.16
N GLN A 262 13.28 -17.27 5.00
CA GLN A 262 13.35 -18.73 4.86
C GLN A 262 14.61 -19.32 5.52
N ARG A 263 15.71 -18.56 5.54
CA ARG A 263 16.94 -18.96 6.24
C ARG A 263 16.78 -19.06 7.75
N LEU A 264 15.80 -18.35 8.29
CA LEU A 264 15.43 -18.38 9.72
C LEU A 264 14.34 -19.43 10.03
N GLY A 265 13.92 -20.19 9.02
CA GLY A 265 12.80 -21.13 9.16
C GLY A 265 11.42 -20.43 9.17
N LEU A 266 11.36 -19.14 8.86
CA LEU A 266 10.13 -18.37 8.78
C LEU A 266 9.60 -18.38 7.34
N ASN A 267 8.45 -19.01 7.15
CA ASN A 267 7.82 -19.13 5.85
C ASN A 267 6.60 -18.20 5.80
N TYR A 268 6.72 -17.10 5.08
CA TYR A 268 5.60 -16.21 4.80
C TYR A 268 5.03 -16.49 3.41
N THR A 269 3.71 -16.52 3.31
CA THR A 269 3.01 -16.57 2.03
C THR A 269 3.02 -15.17 1.42
N VAL A 270 3.41 -15.06 0.14
CA VAL A 270 3.44 -13.83 -0.65
C VAL A 270 2.62 -14.01 -1.93
N GLU A 271 2.26 -12.91 -2.61
CA GLU A 271 1.45 -12.97 -3.84
C GLU A 271 2.19 -13.62 -5.02
N GLY A 272 3.47 -13.32 -5.17
CA GLY A 272 4.34 -13.82 -6.23
C GLY A 272 4.69 -12.81 -7.32
N GLU A 273 3.98 -11.67 -7.42
CA GLU A 273 4.30 -10.59 -8.37
C GLU A 273 5.05 -9.44 -7.70
N THR A 274 4.36 -8.68 -6.85
CA THR A 274 4.93 -7.51 -6.17
C THR A 274 5.45 -7.82 -4.78
N ASN A 275 4.91 -8.85 -4.10
CA ASN A 275 5.30 -9.27 -2.75
C ASN A 275 5.29 -8.12 -1.73
N LEU A 276 4.22 -7.32 -1.72
CA LEU A 276 4.10 -6.16 -0.85
C LEU A 276 3.97 -6.53 0.63
N ILE A 277 3.42 -7.71 0.91
CA ILE A 277 3.21 -8.25 2.24
C ILE A 277 3.52 -9.74 2.28
N GLY A 278 4.08 -10.20 3.39
CA GLY A 278 4.16 -11.62 3.76
C GLY A 278 3.17 -11.92 4.88
N PHE A 279 2.42 -13.01 4.77
CA PHE A 279 1.44 -13.42 5.76
C PHE A 279 1.63 -14.88 6.13
N HIS A 280 1.49 -15.20 7.42
CA HIS A 280 1.55 -16.56 7.94
C HIS A 280 0.51 -16.76 9.05
N ALA A 281 -0.18 -17.90 9.04
CA ALA A 281 -1.16 -18.26 10.04
C ALA A 281 -0.85 -19.65 10.63
N GLN A 282 -0.87 -19.74 11.94
CA GLN A 282 -0.62 -21.00 12.67
C GLN A 282 -1.50 -21.12 13.90
N GLY A 283 -1.66 -22.35 14.42
CA GLY A 283 -2.26 -22.60 15.72
C GLY A 283 -1.20 -22.75 16.80
N ASN A 284 -1.43 -22.14 17.95
CA ASN A 284 -0.61 -22.30 19.14
C ASN A 284 -1.36 -23.15 20.19
N TYR A 285 -0.95 -24.39 20.33
CA TYR A 285 -1.59 -25.33 21.27
C TYR A 285 -1.32 -25.00 22.74
N GLY A 286 -0.21 -24.30 23.03
CA GLY A 286 0.14 -23.93 24.40
C GLY A 286 -0.77 -22.88 25.01
N THR A 287 -1.37 -22.03 24.17
CA THR A 287 -2.26 -20.93 24.57
C THR A 287 -3.67 -21.09 24.02
N ALA A 288 -3.94 -22.14 23.23
CA ALA A 288 -5.21 -22.40 22.54
C ALA A 288 -5.70 -21.18 21.70
N VAL A 289 -4.78 -20.56 20.94
CA VAL A 289 -5.08 -19.43 20.05
C VAL A 289 -4.66 -19.71 18.62
N GLY A 290 -5.40 -19.14 17.68
CA GLY A 290 -4.99 -19.01 16.27
C GLY A 290 -4.18 -17.73 16.10
N GLU A 291 -2.91 -17.85 15.75
CA GLU A 291 -1.99 -16.74 15.53
C GLU A 291 -1.90 -16.40 14.03
N SER A 292 -1.80 -15.11 13.71
CA SER A 292 -1.54 -14.63 12.36
C SER A 292 -0.45 -13.57 12.41
N PHE A 293 0.51 -13.68 11.52
CA PHE A 293 1.68 -12.81 11.43
C PHE A 293 1.72 -12.15 10.07
N ALA A 294 1.87 -10.83 10.05
CA ALA A 294 2.09 -10.05 8.85
C ALA A 294 3.45 -9.38 8.90
N LEU A 295 4.14 -9.39 7.77
CA LEU A 295 5.43 -8.77 7.57
C LEU A 295 5.34 -7.81 6.40
N MET A 296 5.53 -6.52 6.64
CA MET A 296 5.31 -5.47 5.66
C MET A 296 6.36 -4.37 5.81
N GLY A 297 6.89 -3.89 4.72
CA GLY A 297 7.74 -2.70 4.68
C GLY A 297 7.33 -1.88 3.47
N MET A 298 6.43 -0.94 3.67
CA MET A 298 5.88 -0.10 2.61
C MET A 298 5.88 1.35 3.03
N GLU A 299 6.22 2.22 2.08
CA GLU A 299 6.25 3.64 2.29
C GLU A 299 5.83 4.38 1.03
N LEU A 300 4.79 5.19 1.12
CA LEU A 300 4.40 6.11 0.06
C LEU A 300 5.18 7.42 0.25
N TRP A 301 5.88 7.85 -0.80
CA TRP A 301 6.88 8.89 -0.70
C TRP A 301 6.75 9.93 -1.81
N ALA A 302 6.92 11.22 -1.46
CA ALA A 302 7.08 12.29 -2.42
C ALA A 302 8.58 12.51 -2.72
N GLU A 303 9.02 12.32 -3.96
CA GLU A 303 10.44 12.47 -4.33
C GLU A 303 10.92 13.92 -4.24
N TYR A 304 10.06 14.88 -4.62
CA TYR A 304 10.33 16.31 -4.53
C TYR A 304 9.45 16.92 -3.44
N ALA A 305 10.05 17.32 -2.33
CA ALA A 305 9.32 17.96 -1.22
C ALA A 305 8.73 19.32 -1.64
N ASP A 306 9.46 20.09 -2.44
CA ASP A 306 9.04 21.37 -3.00
C ASP A 306 8.05 21.25 -4.18
N GLY A 307 7.68 20.01 -4.55
CA GLY A 307 6.63 19.68 -5.52
C GLY A 307 5.25 19.46 -4.89
N VAL A 308 5.10 19.71 -3.59
CA VAL A 308 3.83 19.62 -2.84
C VAL A 308 3.27 21.02 -2.60
N ALA A 309 1.98 21.22 -2.80
CA ALA A 309 1.30 22.48 -2.45
C ALA A 309 0.32 22.23 -1.30
N ILE A 310 0.41 23.05 -0.26
CA ILE A 310 -0.47 23.05 0.92
C ILE A 310 -1.17 24.39 0.98
N ILE A 311 -2.48 24.41 0.81
CA ILE A 311 -3.30 25.63 0.81
C ILE A 311 -4.29 25.55 1.95
N GLU A 312 -4.31 26.57 2.79
CA GLU A 312 -5.27 26.74 3.86
C GLU A 312 -6.54 27.42 3.33
N ILE A 313 -7.69 27.02 3.85
CA ILE A 313 -8.98 27.62 3.58
C ILE A 313 -9.28 28.56 4.76
N ASP A 314 -9.40 29.85 4.49
CA ASP A 314 -9.83 30.83 5.48
C ASP A 314 -11.36 31.05 5.38
N ASP A 315 -12.11 30.35 6.22
CA ASP A 315 -13.58 30.44 6.30
C ASP A 315 -14.08 31.75 6.97
N SER A 316 -13.22 32.75 7.14
CA SER A 316 -13.56 34.00 7.85
C SER A 316 -14.33 35.02 7.01
N PHE A 317 -15.04 34.56 5.93
CA PHE A 317 -15.93 35.41 5.14
C PHE A 317 -17.38 34.97 5.18
#